data_d6706de86cfd9bfb5d3ce80c78056f3e
#
_entry.id   d6706de86cfd9bfb5d3ce80c78056f3e
#
_cell.length_a   1.000
_cell.length_b   1.000
_cell.length_c   1.000
_cell.angle_alpha   90.00
_cell.angle_beta   90.00
_cell.angle_gamma   90.00
#
_symmetry.space_group_name_H-M   'P 1'
#
loop_
_entity.id
_entity.type
_entity.pdbx_description
1 polymer ?
#
loop_
_entity_poly.entity_id
_entity_poly.type
_entity_poly.pdbx_seq_one_letter_code
_entity_poly.pdbx_strand_id
1 'polypeptide(L)'
;MSKFFSLIAVLLLSTAASAQSTVTVQATAAPQLYPRTQVIEEGTGTWCGFCPFGMEILENLYKEVKDVPYIVIAVHQAQNAFSREPMEVFDYRFLTFQGFPEVWINRKKRTGLFNHEIPLALKEQRQQTPFNIKTKITKTDTFDYDITLTTTLGFDNHNTTLRMQYVLVEDHVGPYMQANYAQTQGKYFPHSVWLNKPNPAQTFYNDVARAIYPVGESAEREGVLPTEMRRGVPVSQTFHIFLPGSVQNASRLRIVGLLLDTQTGEILNADQQKLPTVIGTSTGIHSPLAPNAANASDAPNANAPHYDLSGRPISPAQPGLHIVNGKKTLEIRR
;
A
#
# COMPACT_ATOMS: atom_id res chain seq x y z
N MET A 1 -38.08 -81.22 -61.87
CA MET A 1 -37.77 -81.26 -60.43
C MET A 1 -36.73 -80.16 -60.12
N SER A 2 -37.18 -78.99 -59.71
CA SER A 2 -36.29 -77.86 -59.42
C SER A 2 -36.49 -77.48 -57.96
N LYS A 3 -35.41 -77.55 -57.19
CA LYS A 3 -35.40 -77.18 -55.77
C LYS A 3 -35.01 -75.73 -55.68
N PHE A 4 -35.95 -74.90 -55.20
CA PHE A 4 -35.64 -73.52 -54.82
C PHE A 4 -34.97 -73.49 -53.45
N PHE A 5 -33.76 -72.95 -53.39
CA PHE A 5 -33.10 -72.56 -52.14
C PHE A 5 -33.40 -71.07 -51.82
N SER A 6 -34.15 -70.87 -50.77
CA SER A 6 -34.43 -69.52 -50.27
C SER A 6 -33.27 -69.07 -49.34
N LEU A 7 -32.54 -68.02 -49.74
CA LEU A 7 -31.47 -67.41 -48.93
C LEU A 7 -32.12 -66.32 -48.11
N ILE A 8 -32.17 -66.48 -46.77
CA ILE A 8 -32.58 -65.45 -45.84
C ILE A 8 -31.33 -64.64 -45.47
N ALA A 9 -31.25 -63.43 -45.97
CA ALA A 9 -30.23 -62.48 -45.57
C ALA A 9 -30.66 -61.80 -44.27
N VAL A 10 -29.94 -62.06 -43.16
CA VAL A 10 -30.12 -61.36 -41.88
C VAL A 10 -29.29 -60.04 -41.91
N LEU A 11 -30.01 -58.95 -41.99
CA LEU A 11 -29.42 -57.62 -41.94
C LEU A 11 -29.13 -57.22 -40.45
N LEU A 12 -27.89 -57.28 -39.98
CA LEU A 12 -27.50 -56.80 -38.70
C LEU A 12 -27.35 -55.25 -38.78
N LEU A 13 -28.34 -54.51 -38.24
CA LEU A 13 -28.21 -53.09 -38.00
C LEU A 13 -27.36 -52.91 -36.76
N SER A 14 -26.11 -52.48 -36.94
CA SER A 14 -25.28 -51.97 -35.87
C SER A 14 -25.67 -50.51 -35.56
N THR A 15 -26.38 -50.29 -34.47
CA THR A 15 -26.60 -48.92 -33.93
C THR A 15 -25.30 -48.41 -33.27
N ALA A 16 -24.58 -47.54 -33.97
CA ALA A 16 -23.48 -46.79 -33.38
C ALA A 16 -24.07 -45.77 -32.38
N ALA A 17 -23.94 -46.05 -31.10
CA ALA A 17 -24.24 -45.06 -30.06
C ALA A 17 -23.18 -43.97 -30.12
N SER A 18 -23.53 -42.79 -30.65
CA SER A 18 -22.71 -41.59 -30.58
C SER A 18 -22.69 -41.12 -29.13
N ALA A 19 -21.58 -41.31 -28.42
CA ALA A 19 -21.35 -40.68 -27.14
C ALA A 19 -21.18 -39.16 -27.35
N GLN A 20 -22.25 -38.40 -27.13
CA GLN A 20 -22.17 -36.95 -27.06
C GLN A 20 -21.45 -36.58 -25.77
N SER A 21 -20.17 -36.15 -25.87
CA SER A 21 -19.47 -35.52 -24.80
C SER A 21 -20.12 -34.15 -24.53
N THR A 22 -20.92 -34.05 -23.48
CA THR A 22 -21.42 -32.77 -22.98
C THR A 22 -20.27 -32.07 -22.31
N VAL A 23 -19.68 -31.06 -22.97
CA VAL A 23 -18.75 -30.11 -22.35
C VAL A 23 -19.59 -29.22 -21.43
N THR A 24 -19.57 -29.53 -20.14
CA THR A 24 -20.16 -28.66 -19.13
C THR A 24 -19.23 -27.47 -18.98
N VAL A 25 -19.55 -26.36 -19.64
CA VAL A 25 -18.90 -25.05 -19.35
C VAL A 25 -19.36 -24.65 -17.96
N GLN A 26 -18.53 -24.89 -16.97
CA GLN A 26 -18.74 -24.35 -15.63
C GLN A 26 -18.70 -22.83 -15.74
N ALA A 27 -19.84 -22.17 -15.55
CA ALA A 27 -19.90 -20.72 -15.47
C ALA A 27 -18.99 -20.28 -14.33
N THR A 28 -17.92 -19.56 -14.65
CA THR A 28 -17.05 -18.98 -13.64
C THR A 28 -17.89 -18.02 -12.79
N ALA A 29 -17.95 -18.26 -11.48
CA ALA A 29 -18.66 -17.39 -10.56
C ALA A 29 -18.16 -15.95 -10.70
N ALA A 30 -19.09 -14.97 -10.68
CA ALA A 30 -18.72 -13.56 -10.73
C ALA A 30 -17.65 -13.23 -9.67
N PRO A 31 -16.66 -12.36 -9.96
CA PRO A 31 -15.61 -12.04 -9.02
C PRO A 31 -16.20 -11.35 -7.76
N GLN A 32 -15.65 -11.68 -6.60
CA GLN A 32 -15.89 -10.92 -5.39
C GLN A 32 -15.23 -9.55 -5.53
N LEU A 33 -15.94 -8.48 -5.19
CA LEU A 33 -15.43 -7.13 -5.25
C LEU A 33 -15.15 -6.59 -3.86
N TYR A 34 -14.12 -5.76 -3.78
CA TYR A 34 -13.67 -5.05 -2.59
C TYR A 34 -13.68 -3.55 -2.84
N PRO A 35 -13.82 -2.69 -1.82
CA PRO A 35 -13.60 -1.26 -1.97
C PRO A 35 -12.21 -0.98 -2.55
N ARG A 36 -12.14 -0.06 -3.49
CA ARG A 36 -10.88 0.40 -4.09
C ARG A 36 -10.45 1.71 -3.45
N THR A 37 -9.25 1.74 -2.90
CA THR A 37 -8.57 2.97 -2.50
C THR A 37 -7.74 3.49 -3.67
N GLN A 38 -8.02 4.70 -4.10
CA GLN A 38 -7.26 5.37 -5.18
C GLN A 38 -5.93 5.89 -4.62
N VAL A 39 -4.90 5.94 -5.46
CA VAL A 39 -3.61 6.53 -5.09
C VAL A 39 -3.32 7.72 -6.00
N ILE A 40 -3.01 8.85 -5.38
CA ILE A 40 -2.59 10.08 -6.03
C ILE A 40 -1.10 10.25 -5.76
N GLU A 41 -0.28 10.19 -6.79
CA GLU A 41 1.15 10.48 -6.70
C GLU A 41 1.41 11.84 -7.35
N GLU A 42 1.77 12.85 -6.55
CA GLU A 42 2.06 14.21 -6.99
C GLU A 42 3.55 14.40 -7.24
N GLY A 43 3.93 14.81 -8.44
CA GLY A 43 5.25 15.36 -8.73
C GLY A 43 5.36 16.79 -8.26
N THR A 44 6.27 17.08 -7.33
CA THR A 44 6.48 18.38 -6.72
C THR A 44 7.95 18.69 -6.48
N GLY A 45 8.29 19.88 -6.02
CA GLY A 45 9.65 20.27 -5.66
C GLY A 45 9.72 21.65 -5.02
N THR A 46 10.69 21.85 -4.14
CA THR A 46 10.90 23.14 -3.44
C THR A 46 11.23 24.29 -4.39
N TRP A 47 11.86 24.00 -5.52
CA TRP A 47 12.21 24.93 -6.58
C TRP A 47 11.01 25.31 -7.48
N CYS A 48 9.94 24.56 -7.45
CA CYS A 48 8.80 24.74 -8.34
C CYS A 48 7.87 25.84 -7.85
N GLY A 49 7.87 26.99 -8.50
CA GLY A 49 7.09 28.15 -8.09
C GLY A 49 5.57 28.01 -8.22
N PHE A 50 5.07 27.05 -9.00
CA PHE A 50 3.66 26.70 -9.13
C PHE A 50 3.21 25.57 -8.19
N CYS A 51 4.13 24.83 -7.59
CA CYS A 51 3.80 23.72 -6.70
C CYS A 51 3.04 24.12 -5.43
N PRO A 52 3.17 25.34 -4.89
CA PRO A 52 2.29 25.82 -3.82
C PRO A 52 0.79 25.71 -4.12
N PHE A 53 0.38 25.89 -5.37
CA PHE A 53 -1.02 25.72 -5.77
C PHE A 53 -1.44 24.25 -5.80
N GLY A 54 -0.54 23.37 -6.24
CA GLY A 54 -0.76 21.91 -6.19
C GLY A 54 -0.98 21.43 -4.76
N MET A 55 -0.12 21.84 -3.84
CA MET A 55 -0.25 21.54 -2.41
C MET A 55 -1.60 22.02 -1.86
N GLU A 56 -2.01 23.26 -2.18
CA GLU A 56 -3.29 23.80 -1.72
C GLU A 56 -4.50 23.03 -2.29
N ILE A 57 -4.45 22.63 -3.56
CA ILE A 57 -5.50 21.81 -4.18
C ILE A 57 -5.62 20.45 -3.48
N LEU A 58 -4.50 19.78 -3.21
CA LEU A 58 -4.49 18.49 -2.52
C LEU A 58 -4.95 18.62 -1.04
N GLU A 59 -4.56 19.69 -0.35
CA GLU A 59 -5.06 19.97 1.00
C GLU A 59 -6.59 20.21 1.00
N ASN A 60 -7.12 20.90 0.00
CA ASN A 60 -8.56 21.12 -0.14
C ASN A 60 -9.30 19.84 -0.55
N LEU A 61 -8.66 18.95 -1.30
CA LEU A 61 -9.24 17.67 -1.70
C LEU A 61 -9.70 16.85 -0.48
N TYR A 62 -8.95 16.87 0.62
CA TYR A 62 -9.34 16.22 1.88
C TYR A 62 -10.63 16.78 2.51
N LYS A 63 -11.01 18.01 2.15
CA LYS A 63 -12.25 18.65 2.61
C LYS A 63 -13.43 18.37 1.66
N GLU A 64 -13.14 18.24 0.36
CA GLU A 64 -14.15 18.19 -0.71
C GLU A 64 -14.57 16.78 -1.10
N VAL A 65 -13.63 15.81 -1.07
CA VAL A 65 -13.88 14.43 -1.47
C VAL A 65 -13.83 13.52 -0.27
N LYS A 66 -15.00 13.08 0.22
CA LYS A 66 -15.14 12.21 1.39
C LYS A 66 -15.79 10.86 1.07
N ASP A 67 -16.39 10.77 -0.10
CA ASP A 67 -17.16 9.62 -0.58
C ASP A 67 -16.32 8.59 -1.36
N VAL A 68 -15.09 8.97 -1.74
CA VAL A 68 -14.15 8.10 -2.47
C VAL A 68 -12.90 7.93 -1.62
N PRO A 69 -12.52 6.69 -1.25
CA PRO A 69 -11.25 6.45 -0.55
C PRO A 69 -10.05 6.76 -1.45
N TYR A 70 -9.13 7.57 -0.98
CA TYR A 70 -7.87 7.87 -1.67
C TYR A 70 -6.72 8.12 -0.69
N ILE A 71 -5.50 8.01 -1.21
CA ILE A 71 -4.24 8.26 -0.51
C ILE A 71 -3.42 9.19 -1.38
N VAL A 72 -2.82 10.23 -0.78
CA VAL A 72 -1.89 11.13 -1.46
C VAL A 72 -0.45 10.75 -1.09
N ILE A 73 0.44 10.82 -2.09
CA ILE A 73 1.88 10.63 -1.96
C ILE A 73 2.56 11.77 -2.71
N ALA A 74 3.23 12.67 -2.00
CA ALA A 74 4.00 13.75 -2.59
C ALA A 74 5.43 13.29 -2.92
N VAL A 75 5.75 13.30 -4.21
CA VAL A 75 7.04 12.87 -4.76
C VAL A 75 7.87 14.12 -5.08
N HIS A 76 8.72 14.50 -4.13
CA HIS A 76 9.63 15.63 -4.32
C HIS A 76 10.80 15.23 -5.21
N GLN A 77 10.99 15.95 -6.31
CA GLN A 77 12.10 15.72 -7.24
C GLN A 77 13.07 16.90 -7.22
N ALA A 78 14.35 16.60 -7.12
CA ALA A 78 15.39 17.60 -7.22
C ALA A 78 15.46 18.17 -8.66
N GLN A 79 15.56 19.48 -8.78
CA GLN A 79 15.80 20.12 -10.08
C GLN A 79 17.24 19.84 -10.57
N ASN A 80 18.18 19.79 -9.65
CA ASN A 80 19.61 19.57 -9.90
C ASN A 80 20.29 19.03 -8.63
N ALA A 81 21.57 18.71 -8.71
CA ALA A 81 22.36 18.16 -7.59
C ALA A 81 22.49 19.09 -6.36
N PHE A 82 22.11 20.36 -6.47
CA PHE A 82 22.16 21.34 -5.38
C PHE A 82 20.78 21.62 -4.77
N SER A 83 19.72 21.11 -5.34
CA SER A 83 18.36 21.24 -4.79
C SER A 83 18.26 20.46 -3.49
N ARG A 84 17.81 21.13 -2.43
CA ARG A 84 17.50 20.50 -1.14
C ARG A 84 16.01 20.16 -1.12
N GLU A 85 15.70 18.93 -1.43
CA GLU A 85 14.34 18.44 -1.37
C GLU A 85 14.06 17.71 -0.06
N PRO A 86 12.83 17.72 0.45
CA PRO A 86 12.44 16.95 1.63
C PRO A 86 12.62 15.44 1.43
N MET A 87 12.85 15.05 0.18
CA MET A 87 12.99 13.68 -0.21
C MET A 87 13.98 13.54 -1.38
N GLU A 88 14.96 12.70 -1.20
CA GLU A 88 15.81 12.19 -2.27
C GLU A 88 15.44 10.72 -2.56
N VAL A 89 14.21 10.44 -3.01
CA VAL A 89 13.86 9.09 -3.44
C VAL A 89 14.16 8.96 -4.92
N PHE A 90 15.40 8.64 -5.23
CA PHE A 90 15.84 8.30 -6.59
C PHE A 90 15.00 7.17 -7.21
N ASP A 91 14.35 6.38 -6.41
CA ASP A 91 13.60 5.20 -6.78
C ASP A 91 12.22 5.48 -7.38
N TYR A 92 11.72 6.72 -7.31
CA TYR A 92 10.50 7.16 -8.00
C TYR A 92 10.72 7.55 -9.47
N ARG A 93 11.93 7.39 -10.02
CA ARG A 93 12.24 7.75 -11.41
C ARG A 93 11.47 6.94 -12.47
N PHE A 94 10.84 5.85 -12.09
CA PHE A 94 9.93 5.10 -12.98
C PHE A 94 8.65 5.90 -13.28
N LEU A 95 8.27 6.87 -12.45
CA LEU A 95 7.14 7.77 -12.67
C LEU A 95 7.67 9.07 -13.30
N THR A 96 7.42 9.23 -14.60
CA THR A 96 7.90 10.39 -15.35
C THR A 96 6.88 11.51 -15.30
N PHE A 97 7.21 12.60 -14.60
CA PHE A 97 6.45 13.85 -14.62
C PHE A 97 6.92 14.71 -15.79
N GLN A 98 5.98 15.27 -16.56
CA GLN A 98 6.28 16.16 -17.70
C GLN A 98 6.29 17.64 -17.29
N GLY A 99 5.71 17.96 -16.16
CA GLY A 99 5.67 19.28 -15.57
C GLY A 99 5.44 19.21 -14.08
N PHE A 100 5.56 20.36 -13.40
CA PHE A 100 5.36 20.45 -11.96
C PHE A 100 4.46 21.64 -11.63
N PRO A 101 3.43 21.48 -10.79
CA PRO A 101 2.97 20.22 -10.22
C PRO A 101 2.20 19.36 -11.25
N GLU A 102 2.32 18.05 -11.14
CA GLU A 102 1.58 17.07 -11.95
C GLU A 102 1.16 15.88 -11.08
N VAL A 103 0.04 15.25 -11.41
CA VAL A 103 -0.52 14.12 -10.65
C VAL A 103 -0.71 12.90 -11.54
N TRP A 104 -0.36 11.74 -10.97
CA TRP A 104 -0.77 10.44 -11.46
C TRP A 104 -1.81 9.82 -10.51
N ILE A 105 -2.91 9.33 -11.06
CA ILE A 105 -3.91 8.56 -10.33
C ILE A 105 -3.76 7.10 -10.68
N ASN A 106 -3.46 6.27 -9.67
CA ASN A 106 -3.20 4.83 -9.80
C ASN A 106 -2.12 4.47 -10.84
N ARG A 107 -1.18 5.37 -11.12
CA ARG A 107 -0.16 5.23 -12.18
C ARG A 107 -0.75 4.97 -13.58
N LYS A 108 -2.01 5.29 -13.77
CA LYS A 108 -2.75 5.06 -15.02
C LYS A 108 -3.22 6.34 -15.67
N LYS A 109 -3.77 7.24 -14.90
CA LYS A 109 -4.29 8.52 -15.40
C LYS A 109 -3.40 9.65 -14.90
N ARG A 110 -2.76 10.34 -15.84
CA ARG A 110 -2.03 11.58 -15.58
C ARG A 110 -2.99 12.76 -15.72
N THR A 111 -2.91 13.70 -14.80
CA THR A 111 -3.68 14.96 -14.87
C THR A 111 -2.86 16.10 -14.30
N GLY A 112 -3.10 17.31 -14.81
CA GLY A 112 -2.60 18.53 -14.17
C GLY A 112 -3.36 18.83 -12.89
N LEU A 113 -2.77 19.70 -12.07
CA LEU A 113 -3.37 20.15 -10.81
C LEU A 113 -4.27 21.40 -11.01
N PHE A 114 -4.81 21.61 -12.20
CA PHE A 114 -5.66 22.75 -12.46
C PHE A 114 -7.13 22.36 -12.38
N ASN A 115 -7.86 23.00 -11.43
CA ASN A 115 -9.32 23.05 -11.34
C ASN A 115 -10.06 21.69 -11.39
N HIS A 116 -10.74 21.29 -10.36
CA HIS A 116 -11.77 20.24 -10.30
C HIS A 116 -11.49 18.90 -11.03
N GLU A 117 -10.35 18.78 -11.75
CA GLU A 117 -10.00 17.60 -12.53
C GLU A 117 -9.72 16.38 -11.65
N ILE A 118 -9.05 16.59 -10.50
CA ILE A 118 -8.74 15.49 -9.60
C ILE A 118 -10.00 14.91 -8.96
N PRO A 119 -10.92 15.72 -8.37
CA PRO A 119 -12.18 15.19 -7.84
C PRO A 119 -13.00 14.42 -8.88
N LEU A 120 -13.08 14.96 -10.11
CA LEU A 120 -13.77 14.29 -11.21
C LEU A 120 -13.06 12.99 -11.59
N ALA A 121 -11.74 13.04 -11.76
CA ALA A 121 -10.94 11.88 -12.13
C ALA A 121 -11.03 10.76 -11.09
N LEU A 122 -11.09 11.08 -9.79
CA LEU A 122 -11.30 10.09 -8.72
C LEU A 122 -12.68 9.43 -8.81
N LYS A 123 -13.72 10.21 -9.08
CA LYS A 123 -15.09 9.71 -9.21
C LYS A 123 -15.30 8.86 -10.47
N GLU A 124 -14.60 9.15 -11.55
CA GLU A 124 -14.62 8.37 -12.79
C GLU A 124 -13.93 7.01 -12.66
N GLN A 125 -13.01 6.83 -11.69
CA GLN A 125 -12.36 5.55 -11.46
C GLN A 125 -13.34 4.53 -10.89
N ARG A 126 -13.07 3.25 -11.15
CA ARG A 126 -13.85 2.17 -10.52
C ARG A 126 -13.65 2.23 -9.01
N GLN A 127 -14.77 2.33 -8.27
CA GLN A 127 -14.78 2.37 -6.81
C GLN A 127 -14.67 0.99 -6.16
N GLN A 128 -14.78 -0.06 -6.97
CA GLN A 128 -14.63 -1.44 -6.56
C GLN A 128 -13.63 -2.17 -7.45
N THR A 129 -12.93 -3.14 -6.87
CA THR A 129 -11.89 -3.92 -7.53
C THR A 129 -11.95 -5.38 -7.02
N PRO A 130 -11.61 -6.38 -7.84
CA PRO A 130 -11.48 -7.73 -7.34
C PRO A 130 -10.17 -7.98 -6.57
N PHE A 131 -9.40 -6.95 -6.30
CA PHE A 131 -8.12 -7.00 -5.60
C PHE A 131 -8.25 -6.37 -4.22
N ASN A 132 -8.05 -7.14 -3.14
CA ASN A 132 -7.94 -6.61 -1.79
C ASN A 132 -6.47 -6.51 -1.41
N ILE A 133 -6.11 -5.54 -0.59
CA ILE A 133 -4.81 -5.46 0.07
C ILE A 133 -4.99 -4.94 1.49
N LYS A 134 -4.19 -5.48 2.41
CA LYS A 134 -4.13 -5.05 3.82
C LYS A 134 -2.70 -4.90 4.25
N THR A 135 -2.44 -3.86 5.01
CA THR A 135 -1.13 -3.52 5.56
C THR A 135 -1.14 -3.78 7.06
N LYS A 136 -0.17 -4.52 7.54
CA LYS A 136 0.12 -4.67 8.97
C LYS A 136 1.55 -4.26 9.22
N ILE A 137 1.79 -3.48 10.27
CA ILE A 137 3.12 -3.01 10.64
C ILE A 137 3.37 -3.44 12.07
N THR A 138 4.52 -4.09 12.30
CA THR A 138 4.97 -4.47 13.64
C THR A 138 6.29 -3.77 13.92
N LYS A 139 6.38 -3.06 15.03
CA LYS A 139 7.63 -2.45 15.47
C LYS A 139 8.47 -3.52 16.15
N THR A 140 9.64 -3.82 15.58
CA THR A 140 10.55 -4.89 16.05
C THR A 140 11.65 -4.33 16.92
N ASP A 141 12.15 -3.11 16.65
CA ASP A 141 13.14 -2.40 17.45
C ASP A 141 12.92 -0.88 17.36
N THR A 142 13.83 -0.08 17.87
CA THR A 142 13.74 1.39 17.93
C THR A 142 13.49 2.03 16.57
N PHE A 143 14.19 1.55 15.54
CA PHE A 143 14.12 2.02 14.17
C PHE A 143 13.73 0.94 13.16
N ASP A 144 13.41 -0.27 13.62
CA ASP A 144 13.11 -1.43 12.80
C ASP A 144 11.65 -1.80 12.84
N TYR A 145 11.11 -2.15 11.68
CA TYR A 145 9.72 -2.52 11.50
C TYR A 145 9.58 -3.65 10.49
N ASP A 146 8.66 -4.57 10.77
CA ASP A 146 8.18 -5.54 9.80
C ASP A 146 6.87 -5.03 9.19
N ILE A 147 6.85 -4.96 7.86
CA ILE A 147 5.69 -4.56 7.07
C ILE A 147 5.15 -5.80 6.39
N THR A 148 4.00 -6.28 6.83
CA THR A 148 3.31 -7.40 6.19
C THR A 148 2.19 -6.88 5.31
N LEU A 149 2.30 -7.11 4.02
CA LEU A 149 1.24 -6.85 3.05
C LEU A 149 0.53 -8.17 2.74
N THR A 150 -0.80 -8.16 2.81
CA THR A 150 -1.64 -9.32 2.54
C THR A 150 -2.63 -8.98 1.45
N THR A 151 -2.65 -9.75 0.36
CA THR A 151 -3.66 -9.62 -0.69
C THR A 151 -4.60 -10.81 -0.70
N THR A 152 -5.84 -10.56 -1.13
CA THR A 152 -6.83 -11.59 -1.39
C THR A 152 -7.52 -11.25 -2.71
N LEU A 153 -7.59 -12.21 -3.62
CA LEU A 153 -8.23 -12.02 -4.93
C LEU A 153 -9.69 -12.45 -4.90
N GLY A 154 -10.54 -11.71 -5.58
CA GLY A 154 -11.95 -12.02 -5.77
C GLY A 154 -12.22 -13.04 -6.88
N PHE A 155 -11.17 -13.58 -7.51
CA PHE A 155 -11.22 -14.53 -8.63
C PHE A 155 -10.01 -15.46 -8.58
N ASP A 156 -10.07 -16.57 -9.33
CA ASP A 156 -8.91 -17.42 -9.52
C ASP A 156 -7.97 -16.80 -10.56
N ASN A 157 -6.71 -16.59 -10.17
CA ASN A 157 -5.70 -16.01 -11.03
C ASN A 157 -4.76 -17.09 -11.56
N HIS A 158 -4.59 -17.13 -12.88
CA HIS A 158 -3.73 -18.12 -13.54
C HIS A 158 -2.61 -17.52 -14.37
N ASN A 159 -2.65 -16.23 -14.69
CA ASN A 159 -1.71 -15.62 -15.64
C ASN A 159 -1.31 -14.17 -15.33
N THR A 160 -1.84 -13.54 -14.28
CA THR A 160 -1.52 -12.14 -13.99
C THR A 160 -0.32 -12.07 -13.07
N THR A 161 0.69 -11.33 -13.46
CA THR A 161 1.84 -11.03 -12.61
C THR A 161 1.52 -9.85 -11.72
N LEU A 162 1.36 -10.11 -10.43
CA LEU A 162 1.06 -9.12 -9.41
C LEU A 162 2.29 -8.87 -8.54
N ARG A 163 2.40 -7.66 -8.01
CA ARG A 163 3.46 -7.29 -7.06
C ARG A 163 2.91 -6.49 -5.91
N MET A 164 3.43 -6.75 -4.72
CA MET A 164 3.30 -5.88 -3.56
C MET A 164 4.48 -4.91 -3.49
N GLN A 165 4.18 -3.67 -3.16
CA GLN A 165 5.14 -2.60 -2.95
C GLN A 165 4.67 -1.76 -1.76
N TYR A 166 5.55 -1.10 -1.04
CA TYR A 166 5.16 -0.10 -0.05
C TYR A 166 5.89 1.22 -0.24
N VAL A 167 5.25 2.29 0.21
CA VAL A 167 5.84 3.62 0.32
C VAL A 167 5.81 4.05 1.77
N LEU A 168 6.96 4.46 2.31
CA LEU A 168 7.06 5.14 3.59
C LEU A 168 6.74 6.61 3.37
N VAL A 169 5.75 7.14 4.06
CA VAL A 169 5.27 8.52 3.92
C VAL A 169 5.34 9.24 5.24
N GLU A 170 5.82 10.49 5.23
CA GLU A 170 5.93 11.34 6.42
C GLU A 170 5.14 12.64 6.23
N ASP A 171 4.40 13.03 7.27
CA ASP A 171 3.67 14.28 7.31
C ASP A 171 4.47 15.37 8.05
N HIS A 172 4.23 16.64 7.68
CA HIS A 172 4.81 17.82 8.31
C HIS A 172 6.34 17.81 8.28
N VAL A 173 6.89 17.52 7.12
CA VAL A 173 8.33 17.49 6.84
C VAL A 173 8.83 18.92 6.56
N GLY A 174 9.81 19.38 7.30
CA GLY A 174 10.33 20.72 7.11
C GLY A 174 10.89 21.34 8.41
N PRO A 175 11.11 22.67 8.43
CA PRO A 175 10.74 23.62 7.37
C PRO A 175 11.73 23.66 6.19
N TYR A 176 11.20 23.89 4.98
CA TYR A 176 11.97 24.14 3.77
C TYR A 176 11.57 25.46 3.12
N MET A 177 12.43 26.01 2.26
CA MET A 177 12.15 27.20 1.48
C MET A 177 11.54 26.82 0.13
N GLN A 178 10.27 27.11 -0.06
CA GLN A 178 9.50 26.83 -1.26
C GLN A 178 9.46 28.03 -2.19
N ALA A 179 9.85 27.87 -3.45
CA ALA A 179 9.61 28.88 -4.47
C ALA A 179 8.10 29.14 -4.61
N ASN A 180 7.70 30.42 -4.69
CA ASN A 180 6.29 30.82 -4.68
C ASN A 180 6.03 31.90 -5.74
N TYR A 181 5.37 31.53 -6.84
CA TYR A 181 4.99 32.47 -7.90
C TYR A 181 3.57 33.03 -7.74
N ALA A 182 2.90 32.78 -6.62
CA ALA A 182 1.53 33.24 -6.41
C ALA A 182 1.37 34.75 -6.59
N GLN A 183 2.32 35.55 -6.10
CA GLN A 183 2.29 37.02 -6.23
C GLN A 183 2.29 37.49 -7.69
N THR A 184 2.99 36.80 -8.59
CA THR A 184 3.11 37.18 -10.00
C THR A 184 2.08 36.48 -10.89
N GLN A 185 1.57 35.34 -10.45
CA GLN A 185 0.66 34.48 -11.20
C GLN A 185 -0.73 34.33 -10.53
N GLY A 186 -1.02 35.15 -9.52
CA GLY A 186 -2.25 35.09 -8.72
C GLY A 186 -3.55 35.25 -9.50
N LYS A 187 -3.51 35.77 -10.74
CA LYS A 187 -4.67 35.82 -11.63
C LYS A 187 -5.26 34.44 -11.93
N TYR A 188 -4.48 33.37 -11.84
CA TYR A 188 -4.94 32.00 -12.02
C TYR A 188 -5.47 31.38 -10.72
N PHE A 189 -5.09 31.96 -9.56
CA PHE A 189 -5.43 31.45 -8.23
C PHE A 189 -5.82 32.61 -7.30
N PRO A 190 -6.89 33.35 -7.57
CA PRO A 190 -7.19 34.61 -6.89
C PRO A 190 -7.50 34.48 -5.40
N HIS A 191 -7.75 33.27 -4.91
CA HIS A 191 -8.12 32.99 -3.52
C HIS A 191 -7.06 32.15 -2.79
N SER A 192 -5.87 31.92 -3.39
CA SER A 192 -4.83 31.09 -2.80
C SER A 192 -4.25 31.71 -1.53
N VAL A 193 -4.04 30.87 -0.52
CA VAL A 193 -3.37 31.25 0.72
C VAL A 193 -1.90 31.63 0.50
N TRP A 194 -1.34 31.33 -0.66
CA TRP A 194 0.04 31.62 -1.04
C TRP A 194 0.26 33.04 -1.58
N LEU A 195 -0.81 33.75 -1.95
CA LEU A 195 -0.71 35.11 -2.50
C LEU A 195 0.03 36.09 -1.58
N ASN A 196 -0.14 35.92 -0.27
CA ASN A 196 0.45 36.83 0.72
C ASN A 196 1.75 36.28 1.35
N LYS A 197 2.25 35.13 0.88
CA LYS A 197 3.52 34.55 1.35
C LYS A 197 4.69 35.05 0.51
N PRO A 198 5.90 35.20 1.10
CA PRO A 198 7.10 35.63 0.35
C PRO A 198 7.50 34.61 -0.73
N ASN A 199 8.44 35.01 -1.58
CA ASN A 199 9.13 34.12 -2.51
C ASN A 199 10.65 34.19 -2.27
N PRO A 200 11.30 33.11 -1.76
CA PRO A 200 10.69 31.85 -1.34
C PRO A 200 9.96 31.95 0.02
N ALA A 201 9.00 31.06 0.24
CA ALA A 201 8.23 30.95 1.48
C ALA A 201 8.69 29.75 2.31
N GLN A 202 8.84 29.93 3.62
CA GLN A 202 9.10 28.80 4.52
C GLN A 202 7.81 27.99 4.69
N THR A 203 7.93 26.65 4.56
CA THR A 203 6.76 25.75 4.67
C THR A 203 7.14 24.37 5.19
N PHE A 204 6.11 23.61 5.58
CA PHE A 204 6.16 22.18 5.86
C PHE A 204 5.33 21.45 4.84
N TYR A 205 5.73 20.21 4.52
CA TYR A 205 5.07 19.36 3.53
C TYR A 205 4.40 18.18 4.18
N ASN A 206 3.21 17.83 3.71
CA ASN A 206 2.50 16.62 4.06
C ASN A 206 2.64 15.58 2.95
N ASP A 207 2.30 14.34 3.28
CA ASP A 207 2.27 13.23 2.34
C ASP A 207 3.61 12.91 1.66
N VAL A 208 4.74 13.33 2.23
CA VAL A 208 6.07 13.21 1.61
C VAL A 208 6.52 11.76 1.60
N ALA A 209 6.73 11.19 0.41
CA ALA A 209 7.34 9.87 0.27
C ALA A 209 8.78 9.92 0.77
N ARG A 210 9.20 9.01 1.66
CA ARG A 210 10.55 8.94 2.25
C ARG A 210 11.34 7.75 1.77
N ALA A 211 10.67 6.68 1.41
CA ALA A 211 11.22 5.48 0.81
C ALA A 211 10.14 4.73 0.03
N ILE A 212 10.55 3.95 -0.95
CA ILE A 212 9.69 3.03 -1.69
C ILE A 212 10.43 1.71 -1.88
N TYR A 213 9.73 0.58 -1.71
CA TYR A 213 10.34 -0.73 -1.81
C TYR A 213 9.30 -1.83 -2.11
N PRO A 214 9.63 -2.88 -2.90
CA PRO A 214 10.87 -3.03 -3.69
C PRO A 214 10.85 -2.19 -4.98
N VAL A 215 12.04 -1.81 -5.46
CA VAL A 215 12.23 -1.05 -6.70
C VAL A 215 13.48 -1.52 -7.44
N GLY A 216 13.59 -1.17 -8.72
CA GLY A 216 14.74 -1.55 -9.57
C GLY A 216 14.95 -3.06 -9.59
N GLU A 217 16.17 -3.52 -9.43
CA GLU A 217 16.53 -4.94 -9.46
C GLU A 217 15.88 -5.76 -8.32
N SER A 218 15.64 -5.15 -7.15
CA SER A 218 14.95 -5.85 -6.05
C SER A 218 13.51 -6.20 -6.42
N ALA A 219 12.86 -5.36 -7.23
CA ALA A 219 11.50 -5.56 -7.68
C ALA A 219 11.32 -6.77 -8.62
N GLU A 220 12.39 -7.28 -9.22
CA GLU A 220 12.31 -8.49 -10.03
C GLU A 220 12.10 -9.76 -9.20
N ARG A 221 12.50 -9.72 -7.93
CA ARG A 221 12.47 -10.88 -7.02
C ARG A 221 11.54 -10.69 -5.84
N GLU A 222 11.48 -9.49 -5.30
CA GLU A 222 10.75 -9.20 -4.08
C GLU A 222 9.40 -8.55 -4.38
N GLY A 223 8.43 -8.81 -3.53
CA GLY A 223 7.06 -8.33 -3.72
C GLY A 223 6.27 -9.10 -4.78
N VAL A 224 6.91 -9.90 -5.66
CA VAL A 224 6.23 -10.65 -6.72
C VAL A 224 5.36 -11.75 -6.11
N LEU A 225 4.12 -11.84 -6.56
CA LEU A 225 3.16 -12.83 -6.10
C LEU A 225 3.16 -14.06 -7.00
N PRO A 226 2.70 -15.21 -6.48
CA PRO A 226 2.51 -16.41 -7.31
C PRO A 226 1.59 -16.11 -8.51
N THR A 227 1.91 -16.70 -9.66
CA THR A 227 1.07 -16.58 -10.86
C THR A 227 -0.27 -17.30 -10.73
N GLU A 228 -0.31 -18.32 -9.88
CA GLU A 228 -1.52 -19.05 -9.55
C GLU A 228 -1.99 -18.69 -8.14
N MET A 229 -3.13 -18.05 -8.03
CA MET A 229 -3.76 -17.67 -6.78
C MET A 229 -5.24 -18.03 -6.80
N ARG A 230 -5.70 -18.70 -5.75
CA ARG A 230 -7.11 -19.09 -5.62
C ARG A 230 -7.94 -17.95 -5.04
N ARG A 231 -9.16 -17.81 -5.53
CA ARG A 231 -10.17 -16.89 -5.01
C ARG A 231 -10.31 -17.02 -3.49
N GLY A 232 -10.29 -15.89 -2.80
CA GLY A 232 -10.51 -15.79 -1.35
C GLY A 232 -9.36 -16.31 -0.49
N VAL A 233 -8.29 -16.86 -1.07
CA VAL A 233 -7.13 -17.32 -0.33
C VAL A 233 -6.12 -16.17 -0.17
N PRO A 234 -5.80 -15.75 1.07
CA PRO A 234 -4.85 -14.67 1.29
C PRO A 234 -3.41 -15.11 1.00
N VAL A 235 -2.63 -14.22 0.39
CA VAL A 235 -1.20 -14.35 0.20
C VAL A 235 -0.53 -13.17 0.86
N SER A 236 0.48 -13.43 1.70
CA SER A 236 1.19 -12.39 2.46
C SER A 236 2.68 -12.38 2.13
N GLN A 237 3.26 -11.19 2.15
CA GLN A 237 4.70 -11.00 2.14
C GLN A 237 5.09 -10.01 3.25
N THR A 238 6.22 -10.27 3.89
CA THR A 238 6.77 -9.40 4.93
C THR A 238 8.08 -8.81 4.46
N PHE A 239 8.18 -7.50 4.57
CA PHE A 239 9.37 -6.70 4.29
C PHE A 239 9.90 -6.17 5.62
N HIS A 240 11.21 -6.20 5.77
CA HIS A 240 11.87 -5.55 6.89
C HIS A 240 12.37 -4.17 6.47
N ILE A 241 12.09 -3.14 7.27
CA ILE A 241 12.56 -1.78 7.03
C ILE A 241 13.30 -1.24 8.26
N PHE A 242 14.48 -0.68 8.00
CA PHE A 242 15.15 0.25 8.88
C PHE A 242 14.79 1.68 8.46
N LEU A 243 14.34 2.52 9.41
CA LEU A 243 13.92 3.88 9.07
C LEU A 243 15.10 4.68 8.49
N PRO A 244 14.91 5.34 7.32
CA PRO A 244 15.93 6.22 6.76
C PRO A 244 16.32 7.32 7.73
N GLY A 245 17.63 7.66 7.78
CA GLY A 245 18.14 8.74 8.62
C GLY A 245 17.61 10.13 8.26
N SER A 246 16.97 10.27 7.09
CA SER A 246 16.29 11.47 6.64
C SER A 246 14.91 11.68 7.29
N VAL A 247 14.33 10.67 7.95
CA VAL A 247 13.06 10.79 8.68
C VAL A 247 13.19 11.80 9.81
N GLN A 248 12.28 12.78 9.87
CA GLN A 248 12.32 13.83 10.89
C GLN A 248 11.51 13.43 12.14
N ASN A 249 10.39 12.73 11.96
CA ASN A 249 9.53 12.36 13.09
C ASN A 249 8.79 11.03 12.85
N ALA A 250 9.23 9.98 13.54
CA ALA A 250 8.65 8.65 13.42
C ALA A 250 7.15 8.60 13.77
N SER A 251 6.64 9.49 14.63
CA SER A 251 5.20 9.52 14.98
C SER A 251 4.29 10.05 13.86
N ARG A 252 4.88 10.63 12.82
CA ARG A 252 4.18 11.18 11.64
C ARG A 252 4.29 10.27 10.41
N LEU A 253 4.86 9.08 10.59
CA LEU A 253 5.04 8.12 9.53
C LEU A 253 3.82 7.24 9.35
N ARG A 254 3.58 6.88 8.09
CA ARG A 254 2.67 5.82 7.68
C ARG A 254 3.27 5.00 6.54
N ILE A 255 2.86 3.75 6.44
CA ILE A 255 3.13 2.89 5.28
C ILE A 255 1.89 2.90 4.40
N VAL A 256 2.12 3.10 3.12
CA VAL A 256 1.14 2.88 2.05
C VAL A 256 1.52 1.59 1.34
N GLY A 257 0.73 0.54 1.55
CA GLY A 257 0.85 -0.73 0.84
C GLY A 257 0.13 -0.66 -0.51
N LEU A 258 0.79 -1.08 -1.56
CA LEU A 258 0.32 -1.04 -2.94
C LEU A 258 0.27 -2.46 -3.53
N LEU A 259 -0.80 -2.77 -4.25
CA LEU A 259 -0.89 -3.94 -5.11
C LEU A 259 -0.85 -3.48 -6.56
N LEU A 260 0.11 -3.97 -7.32
CA LEU A 260 0.42 -3.55 -8.67
C LEU A 260 0.22 -4.66 -9.69
N ASP A 261 -0.23 -4.28 -10.88
CA ASP A 261 -0.04 -5.06 -12.10
C ASP A 261 1.37 -4.80 -12.64
N THR A 262 2.20 -5.82 -12.74
CA THR A 262 3.60 -5.64 -13.18
C THR A 262 3.74 -5.40 -14.67
N GLN A 263 2.74 -5.72 -15.48
CA GLN A 263 2.76 -5.50 -16.93
C GLN A 263 2.46 -4.04 -17.27
N THR A 264 1.51 -3.44 -16.57
CA THR A 264 1.06 -2.08 -16.84
C THR A 264 1.63 -1.05 -15.87
N GLY A 265 2.10 -1.48 -14.71
CA GLY A 265 2.50 -0.62 -13.58
C GLY A 265 1.31 -0.01 -12.84
N GLU A 266 0.05 -0.32 -13.22
CA GLU A 266 -1.14 0.24 -12.58
C GLU A 266 -1.26 -0.21 -11.13
N ILE A 267 -1.62 0.71 -10.23
CA ILE A 267 -2.01 0.41 -8.86
C ILE A 267 -3.45 -0.11 -8.87
N LEU A 268 -3.63 -1.38 -8.53
CA LEU A 268 -4.92 -2.07 -8.54
C LEU A 268 -5.74 -1.80 -7.28
N ASN A 269 -5.05 -1.67 -6.14
CA ASN A 269 -5.62 -1.25 -4.85
C ASN A 269 -4.50 -0.82 -3.89
N ALA A 270 -4.87 -0.12 -2.83
CA ALA A 270 -3.95 0.33 -1.79
C ALA A 270 -4.59 0.28 -0.40
N ASP A 271 -3.74 0.24 0.62
CA ASP A 271 -4.10 0.36 2.04
C ASP A 271 -3.01 1.12 2.77
N GLN A 272 -3.35 1.83 3.86
CA GLN A 272 -2.37 2.56 4.63
C GLN A 272 -2.54 2.36 6.14
N GLN A 273 -1.40 2.37 6.85
CA GLN A 273 -1.35 2.25 8.30
C GLN A 273 -0.29 3.16 8.90
N LYS A 274 -0.60 3.81 10.02
CA LYS A 274 0.40 4.57 10.80
C LYS A 274 1.40 3.62 11.45
N LEU A 275 2.65 4.06 11.60
CA LEU A 275 3.65 3.27 12.30
C LEU A 275 3.31 3.18 13.80
N PRO A 276 3.42 1.99 14.40
CA PRO A 276 3.31 1.84 15.84
C PRO A 276 4.51 2.48 16.54
N THR A 277 4.28 3.13 17.67
CA THR A 277 5.35 3.80 18.44
C THR A 277 5.99 2.90 19.51
N VAL A 278 5.32 1.83 19.89
CA VAL A 278 5.76 0.92 20.96
C VAL A 278 6.27 -0.39 20.37
N ILE A 279 7.46 -0.84 20.79
CA ILE A 279 8.06 -2.11 20.36
C ILE A 279 7.13 -3.28 20.72
N GLY A 280 7.02 -4.26 19.84
CA GLY A 280 6.15 -5.42 19.99
C GLY A 280 4.68 -5.14 19.69
N THR A 281 4.28 -3.88 19.41
CA THR A 281 2.92 -3.56 18.98
C THR A 281 2.80 -3.60 17.47
N SER A 282 1.60 -3.93 16.99
CA SER A 282 1.28 -3.90 15.56
C SER A 282 0.03 -3.09 15.29
N THR A 283 -0.02 -2.48 14.11
CA THR A 283 -1.22 -1.86 13.54
C THR A 283 -1.77 -2.78 12.45
N GLY A 284 -3.04 -2.71 12.21
CA GLY A 284 -3.75 -3.53 11.23
C GLY A 284 -5.13 -3.90 11.76
N ILE A 285 -6.01 -4.36 10.89
CA ILE A 285 -7.34 -4.79 11.31
C ILE A 285 -7.17 -6.07 12.11
N HIS A 286 -7.52 -6.03 13.39
CA HIS A 286 -7.89 -7.24 14.10
C HIS A 286 -9.10 -7.81 13.37
N SER A 287 -8.97 -8.96 12.70
CA SER A 287 -10.15 -9.78 12.41
C SER A 287 -10.88 -9.96 13.72
N PRO A 288 -12.21 -9.80 13.78
CA PRO A 288 -12.93 -10.15 14.98
C PRO A 288 -12.58 -11.61 15.27
N LEU A 289 -11.85 -11.84 16.36
CA LEU A 289 -11.63 -13.16 16.92
C LEU A 289 -13.01 -13.78 17.10
N ALA A 290 -13.15 -15.00 16.60
CA ALA A 290 -14.31 -15.81 16.93
C ALA A 290 -14.54 -15.75 18.45
N PRO A 291 -15.80 -15.62 18.92
CA PRO A 291 -16.08 -15.58 20.34
C PRO A 291 -15.85 -16.97 20.91
N ASN A 292 -14.67 -17.21 21.49
CA ASN A 292 -14.39 -18.22 22.51
C ASN A 292 -12.88 -18.45 22.68
N ALA A 293 -12.24 -17.51 23.39
CA ALA A 293 -11.08 -17.80 24.21
C ALA A 293 -11.11 -16.76 25.38
N ALA A 294 -12.16 -16.81 26.17
CA ALA A 294 -12.12 -16.30 27.52
C ALA A 294 -11.23 -17.25 28.33
N ASN A 295 -10.37 -16.65 29.18
CA ASN A 295 -9.52 -17.29 30.18
C ASN A 295 -8.12 -17.78 29.72
N ALA A 296 -7.24 -16.82 29.40
CA ALA A 296 -5.87 -16.93 29.84
C ALA A 296 -5.66 -15.83 30.90
N SER A 297 -5.57 -16.23 32.14
CA SER A 297 -5.32 -15.39 33.29
C SER A 297 -4.02 -14.61 33.09
N ASP A 298 -4.07 -13.29 33.16
CA ASP A 298 -2.93 -12.36 33.26
C ASP A 298 -2.19 -12.48 34.62
N ALA A 299 -2.13 -13.66 35.17
CA ALA A 299 -1.28 -13.93 36.33
C ALA A 299 0.17 -13.99 35.86
N PRO A 300 1.10 -13.20 36.42
CA PRO A 300 2.50 -13.26 36.07
C PRO A 300 2.99 -14.68 36.32
N ASN A 301 3.53 -15.32 35.27
CA ASN A 301 4.19 -16.61 35.43
C ASN A 301 5.42 -16.43 36.34
N ALA A 302 5.33 -16.89 37.57
CA ALA A 302 6.38 -16.76 38.60
C ALA A 302 7.73 -17.37 38.17
N ASN A 303 7.76 -18.18 37.10
CA ASN A 303 8.94 -18.82 36.55
C ASN A 303 9.43 -18.25 35.22
N ALA A 304 8.90 -17.07 34.81
CA ALA A 304 9.37 -16.45 33.58
C ALA A 304 10.84 -15.99 33.74
N PRO A 305 11.70 -16.18 32.73
CA PRO A 305 13.07 -15.68 32.77
C PRO A 305 13.10 -14.14 32.81
N HIS A 306 13.96 -13.61 33.66
CA HIS A 306 14.19 -12.17 33.79
C HIS A 306 15.47 -11.78 33.06
N TYR A 307 15.46 -10.64 32.40
CA TYR A 307 16.58 -10.08 31.66
C TYR A 307 16.83 -8.62 32.07
N ASP A 308 18.07 -8.18 32.03
CA ASP A 308 18.40 -6.76 32.14
C ASP A 308 18.05 -6.00 30.83
N LEU A 309 18.24 -4.68 30.82
CA LEU A 309 17.94 -3.83 29.64
C LEU A 309 18.87 -4.10 28.45
N SER A 310 19.95 -4.87 28.65
CA SER A 310 20.87 -5.30 27.58
C SER A 310 20.56 -6.71 27.08
N GLY A 311 19.47 -7.34 27.59
CA GLY A 311 19.05 -8.68 27.18
C GLY A 311 19.82 -9.83 27.86
N ARG A 312 20.59 -9.57 28.92
CA ARG A 312 21.29 -10.62 29.66
C ARG A 312 20.36 -11.21 30.72
N PRO A 313 20.33 -12.53 30.88
CA PRO A 313 19.54 -13.16 31.93
C PRO A 313 20.04 -12.76 33.33
N ILE A 314 19.09 -12.44 34.20
CA ILE A 314 19.33 -11.99 35.57
C ILE A 314 18.45 -12.77 36.55
N SER A 315 18.86 -12.78 37.84
CA SER A 315 18.02 -13.35 38.88
C SER A 315 16.74 -12.55 39.11
N PRO A 316 15.57 -13.21 39.25
CA PRO A 316 14.34 -12.53 39.63
C PRO A 316 14.42 -11.76 40.95
N ALA A 317 15.31 -12.17 41.88
CA ALA A 317 15.52 -11.51 43.15
C ALA A 317 16.41 -10.26 43.08
N GLN A 318 16.96 -9.92 41.93
CA GLN A 318 17.82 -8.76 41.77
C GLN A 318 16.96 -7.47 41.70
N PRO A 319 17.21 -6.43 42.56
CA PRO A 319 16.47 -5.20 42.46
C PRO A 319 16.80 -4.44 41.17
N GLY A 320 15.82 -3.80 40.56
CA GLY A 320 16.01 -2.99 39.37
C GLY A 320 14.96 -3.18 38.31
N LEU A 321 15.20 -2.60 37.15
CA LEU A 321 14.31 -2.71 36.00
C LEU A 321 14.65 -3.95 35.20
N HIS A 322 13.70 -4.88 35.11
CA HIS A 322 13.81 -6.16 34.42
C HIS A 322 12.92 -6.20 33.18
N ILE A 323 13.25 -7.06 32.23
CA ILE A 323 12.39 -7.47 31.14
C ILE A 323 11.88 -8.87 31.44
N VAL A 324 10.58 -9.02 31.62
CA VAL A 324 9.90 -10.30 31.89
C VAL A 324 8.78 -10.47 30.88
N ASN A 325 8.80 -11.54 30.09
CA ASN A 325 7.82 -11.77 28.99
C ASN A 325 7.71 -10.58 28.05
N GLY A 326 8.84 -9.91 27.72
CA GLY A 326 8.85 -8.73 26.85
C GLY A 326 8.30 -7.43 27.46
N LYS A 327 7.92 -7.44 28.75
CA LYS A 327 7.43 -6.25 29.48
C LYS A 327 8.49 -5.77 30.48
N LYS A 328 8.65 -4.45 30.62
CA LYS A 328 9.50 -3.85 31.65
C LYS A 328 8.81 -3.95 33.02
N THR A 329 9.46 -4.58 33.98
CA THR A 329 8.97 -4.76 35.34
C THR A 329 10.00 -4.19 36.32
N LEU A 330 9.54 -3.40 37.30
CA LEU A 330 10.41 -2.86 38.34
C LEU A 330 10.33 -3.73 39.58
N GLU A 331 11.45 -4.40 39.91
CA GLU A 331 11.59 -5.15 41.14
C GLU A 331 12.12 -4.23 42.25
N ILE A 332 11.31 -3.98 43.26
CA ILE A 332 11.65 -3.15 44.43
C ILE A 332 11.91 -4.10 45.61
N ARG A 333 13.06 -4.00 46.24
CA ARG A 333 13.30 -4.68 47.53
C ARG A 333 12.41 -4.03 48.61
N ARG A 334 11.58 -4.85 49.22
CA ARG A 334 10.98 -4.52 50.52
C ARG A 334 11.96 -4.87 51.63
#